data_aaee8626b3dc67f42e9cc4ec985f4b48
#
_entry.id   aaee8626b3dc67f42e9cc4ec985f4b48
#
_cell.length_a   1.000
_cell.length_b   1.000
_cell.length_c   1.000
_cell.angle_alpha   90.00
_cell.angle_beta   90.00
_cell.angle_gamma   90.00
#
_symmetry.space_group_name_H-M   'P 1'
#
loop_
_entity.id
_entity.type
_entity.pdbx_description
1 polymer ?
#
loop_
_entity_poly.entity_id
_entity_poly.type
_entity_poly.pdbx_seq_one_letter_code
_entity_poly.pdbx_strand_id
1 'polypeptide(L)'
;TYILGVDGGGESFPFNIGNHQFISLNAALIKAMYFNRASIALGQEYAEKWSRSAGHPDTLVVIHGSAASTSRPNGSNISSPGGWYDAGDFNKYVVPISSSINHMLFAYENFPSFFESQNLNIPESNNSIPDILDENRYALDWLLTMQDTSDGGVYHKLTHANFSSTIMPSKATN
;
A
#
# COMPACT_ATOMS: atom_id res chain seq x y z
N THR A 1 -13.51 -28.63 15.22
CA THR A 1 -13.51 -28.86 13.77
C THR A 1 -14.90 -29.31 13.35
N TYR A 2 -15.41 -28.74 12.28
CA TYR A 2 -16.72 -28.99 11.71
C TYR A 2 -16.60 -29.47 10.26
N ILE A 3 -17.55 -30.24 9.81
CA ILE A 3 -17.75 -30.63 8.41
C ILE A 3 -19.22 -30.36 8.11
N LEU A 4 -19.51 -29.74 7.00
CA LEU A 4 -20.87 -29.60 6.46
C LEU A 4 -21.14 -30.73 5.51
N GLY A 5 -22.19 -31.52 5.78
CA GLY A 5 -22.70 -32.54 4.87
C GLY A 5 -24.04 -32.10 4.26
N VAL A 6 -24.25 -32.43 2.99
CA VAL A 6 -25.51 -32.24 2.29
C VAL A 6 -26.02 -33.61 1.82
N ASP A 7 -27.24 -33.95 2.17
CA ASP A 7 -27.85 -35.23 1.77
C ASP A 7 -27.82 -35.35 0.24
N GLY A 8 -27.12 -36.37 -0.24
CA GLY A 8 -26.91 -36.59 -1.68
C GLY A 8 -25.91 -35.69 -2.37
N GLY A 9 -25.27 -34.74 -1.64
CA GLY A 9 -24.35 -33.75 -2.21
C GLY A 9 -22.85 -33.87 -1.77
N GLY A 10 -22.55 -34.71 -0.77
CA GLY A 10 -21.22 -34.89 -0.25
C GLY A 10 -20.88 -33.98 0.96
N GLU A 11 -19.61 -33.92 1.33
CA GLU A 11 -19.13 -33.19 2.52
C GLU A 11 -18.13 -32.09 2.15
N SER A 12 -18.10 -31.03 2.98
CA SER A 12 -17.12 -29.95 2.87
C SER A 12 -15.73 -30.41 3.38
N PHE A 13 -14.69 -29.66 3.05
CA PHE A 13 -13.44 -29.75 3.79
C PHE A 13 -13.69 -29.41 5.28
N PRO A 14 -12.88 -29.99 6.21
CA PRO A 14 -12.94 -29.63 7.62
C PRO A 14 -12.64 -28.15 7.84
N PHE A 15 -13.39 -27.48 8.71
CA PHE A 15 -13.15 -26.11 9.11
C PHE A 15 -13.37 -25.89 10.60
N ASN A 16 -12.84 -24.82 11.14
CA ASN A 16 -13.03 -24.44 12.53
C ASN A 16 -13.90 -23.18 12.62
N ILE A 17 -14.67 -23.09 13.68
CA ILE A 17 -15.41 -21.88 14.08
C ILE A 17 -14.74 -21.34 15.34
N GLY A 18 -14.39 -20.06 15.34
CA GLY A 18 -13.76 -19.40 16.49
C GLY A 18 -13.36 -17.97 16.17
N ASN A 19 -13.03 -17.20 17.19
CA ASN A 19 -12.72 -15.77 17.08
C ASN A 19 -11.32 -15.51 16.49
N HIS A 20 -10.51 -16.55 16.28
CA HIS A 20 -9.11 -16.39 15.87
C HIS A 20 -8.78 -16.96 14.49
N GLN A 21 -9.79 -17.44 13.76
CA GLN A 21 -9.57 -18.20 12.52
C GLN A 21 -8.92 -17.38 11.40
N PHE A 22 -9.16 -16.07 11.39
CA PHE A 22 -8.70 -15.17 10.31
C PHE A 22 -7.61 -14.18 10.77
N ILE A 23 -7.12 -14.26 12.00
CA ILE A 23 -6.11 -13.30 12.51
C ILE A 23 -4.87 -13.30 11.62
N SER A 24 -4.32 -14.47 11.33
CA SER A 24 -3.10 -14.58 10.51
C SER A 24 -3.34 -14.13 9.06
N LEU A 25 -4.52 -14.45 8.51
CA LEU A 25 -4.88 -14.00 7.16
C LEU A 25 -5.05 -12.48 7.11
N ASN A 26 -5.74 -11.91 8.09
CA ASN A 26 -5.90 -10.45 8.19
C ASN A 26 -4.54 -9.76 8.33
N ALA A 27 -3.68 -10.24 9.23
CA ALA A 27 -2.33 -9.70 9.39
C ALA A 27 -1.52 -9.77 8.07
N ALA A 28 -1.60 -10.88 7.35
CA ALA A 28 -0.92 -11.04 6.07
C ALA A 28 -1.45 -10.07 5.00
N LEU A 29 -2.76 -9.83 4.94
CA LEU A 29 -3.38 -8.90 3.99
C LEU A 29 -2.94 -7.46 4.24
N ILE A 30 -2.87 -7.00 5.50
CA ILE A 30 -2.40 -5.65 5.81
C ILE A 30 -0.87 -5.57 5.62
N LYS A 31 -0.13 -6.58 6.05
CA LYS A 31 1.33 -6.68 5.81
C LYS A 31 1.69 -6.64 4.33
N ALA A 32 0.80 -7.07 3.43
CA ALA A 32 1.00 -6.96 1.99
C ALA A 32 1.17 -5.50 1.52
N MET A 33 0.55 -4.53 2.20
CA MET A 33 0.74 -3.11 1.91
C MET A 33 2.18 -2.67 2.22
N TYR A 34 2.76 -3.12 3.34
CA TYR A 34 4.17 -2.89 3.66
C TYR A 34 5.11 -3.38 2.53
N PHE A 35 4.84 -4.55 1.95
CA PHE A 35 5.65 -5.06 0.85
C PHE A 35 5.54 -4.22 -0.43
N ASN A 36 4.48 -3.44 -0.58
CA ASN A 36 4.26 -2.53 -1.70
C ASN A 36 4.76 -1.10 -1.45
N ARG A 37 5.36 -0.79 -0.29
CA ARG A 37 5.91 0.54 -0.01
C ARG A 37 6.95 0.93 -1.07
N ALA A 38 6.74 2.04 -1.76
CA ALA A 38 7.68 2.61 -2.71
C ALA A 38 8.73 3.48 -1.99
N SER A 39 9.81 3.83 -2.68
CA SER A 39 10.84 4.78 -2.26
C SER A 39 11.73 4.36 -1.09
N ILE A 40 11.46 3.25 -0.41
CA ILE A 40 12.26 2.72 0.70
C ILE A 40 12.78 1.31 0.43
N ALA A 41 13.86 0.95 1.12
CA ALA A 41 14.29 -0.44 1.21
C ALA A 41 13.39 -1.20 2.19
N LEU A 42 13.11 -2.46 1.90
CA LEU A 42 12.47 -3.37 2.84
C LEU A 42 13.56 -4.20 3.53
N GLY A 43 13.83 -3.90 4.81
CA GLY A 43 14.86 -4.56 5.59
C GLY A 43 14.50 -6.02 5.89
N GLN A 44 15.53 -6.85 6.02
CA GLN A 44 15.34 -8.28 6.28
C GLN A 44 14.63 -8.55 7.62
N GLU A 45 14.81 -7.67 8.60
CA GLU A 45 14.15 -7.77 9.91
C GLU A 45 12.61 -7.70 9.84
N TYR A 46 12.07 -7.02 8.82
CA TYR A 46 10.62 -6.86 8.62
C TYR A 46 10.10 -7.64 7.41
N ALA A 47 10.92 -7.83 6.39
CA ALA A 47 10.51 -8.42 5.12
C ALA A 47 11.05 -9.84 4.89
N GLU A 48 11.95 -10.34 5.76
CA GLU A 48 12.55 -11.69 5.67
C GLU A 48 13.08 -12.00 4.25
N LYS A 49 12.66 -13.12 3.66
CA LYS A 49 13.05 -13.52 2.30
C LYS A 49 12.56 -12.57 1.19
N TRP A 50 11.65 -11.65 1.50
CA TRP A 50 11.10 -10.65 0.58
C TRP A 50 11.79 -9.29 0.70
N SER A 51 12.91 -9.23 1.45
CA SER A 51 13.71 -8.01 1.55
C SER A 51 14.19 -7.53 0.19
N ARG A 52 14.23 -6.23 -0.02
CA ARG A 52 14.69 -5.61 -1.27
C ARG A 52 15.27 -4.23 -1.04
N SER A 53 16.13 -3.81 -1.97
CA SER A 53 16.63 -2.43 -2.01
C SER A 53 15.50 -1.44 -2.33
N ALA A 54 15.71 -0.18 -1.97
CA ALA A 54 14.83 0.92 -2.38
C ALA A 54 14.76 1.02 -3.91
N GLY A 55 13.59 1.37 -4.41
CA GLY A 55 13.36 1.72 -5.79
C GLY A 55 12.48 2.98 -5.87
N HIS A 56 12.48 3.65 -7.02
CA HIS A 56 11.65 4.82 -7.29
C HIS A 56 11.74 5.88 -6.17
N PRO A 57 12.89 6.56 -6.02
CA PRO A 57 13.05 7.60 -4.99
C PRO A 57 12.08 8.76 -5.17
N ASP A 58 11.58 8.97 -6.40
CA ASP A 58 10.54 9.94 -6.79
C ASP A 58 10.79 11.37 -6.26
N THR A 59 12.06 11.74 -6.13
CA THR A 59 12.47 13.08 -5.68
C THR A 59 12.46 14.12 -6.79
N LEU A 60 12.44 13.68 -8.06
CA LEU A 60 12.43 14.52 -9.27
C LEU A 60 11.41 13.98 -10.28
N VAL A 61 10.12 14.12 -9.96
CA VAL A 61 9.02 13.67 -10.82
C VAL A 61 8.65 14.78 -11.77
N VAL A 62 8.73 14.52 -13.07
CA VAL A 62 8.44 15.49 -14.14
C VAL A 62 6.92 15.64 -14.33
N ILE A 63 6.43 16.86 -14.31
CA ILE A 63 5.04 17.17 -14.64
C ILE A 63 4.85 17.01 -16.15
N HIS A 64 3.99 16.07 -16.55
CA HIS A 64 3.62 15.85 -17.94
C HIS A 64 2.67 16.94 -18.43
N GLY A 65 2.74 17.30 -19.72
CA GLY A 65 1.94 18.38 -20.30
C GLY A 65 0.43 18.23 -20.13
N SER A 66 -0.10 16.99 -20.07
CA SER A 66 -1.53 16.75 -19.80
C SER A 66 -1.98 17.05 -18.37
N ALA A 67 -1.02 17.22 -17.44
CA ALA A 67 -1.26 17.49 -16.03
C ALA A 67 -0.69 18.86 -15.60
N ALA A 68 -0.21 19.65 -16.55
CA ALA A 68 0.40 20.94 -16.27
C ALA A 68 -0.66 21.97 -15.81
N SER A 69 -0.24 22.84 -14.90
CA SER A 69 -0.98 24.00 -14.43
C SER A 69 -0.10 25.24 -14.47
N THR A 70 -0.66 26.40 -14.12
CA THR A 70 0.13 27.64 -14.02
C THR A 70 1.21 27.56 -12.95
N SER A 71 0.91 26.91 -11.81
CA SER A 71 1.83 26.74 -10.68
C SER A 71 2.82 25.57 -10.89
N ARG A 72 2.44 24.59 -11.71
CA ARG A 72 3.26 23.42 -12.06
C ARG A 72 3.31 23.24 -13.58
N PRO A 73 4.12 24.03 -14.29
CA PRO A 73 4.23 23.98 -15.75
C PRO A 73 4.76 22.63 -16.24
N ASN A 74 4.43 22.29 -17.50
CA ASN A 74 5.00 21.12 -18.17
C ASN A 74 6.53 21.11 -18.07
N GLY A 75 7.10 19.99 -17.71
CA GLY A 75 8.54 19.79 -17.55
C GLY A 75 9.11 20.29 -16.21
N SER A 76 8.30 20.95 -15.35
CA SER A 76 8.72 21.22 -13.97
C SER A 76 8.76 19.93 -13.13
N ASN A 77 9.46 19.97 -12.01
CA ASN A 77 9.63 18.82 -11.14
C ASN A 77 8.92 19.02 -9.80
N ILE A 78 8.37 17.92 -9.27
CA ILE A 78 7.92 17.80 -7.89
C ILE A 78 8.65 16.67 -7.20
N SER A 79 8.68 16.68 -5.87
CA SER A 79 9.13 15.55 -5.06
C SER A 79 7.91 14.81 -4.52
N SER A 80 7.80 13.53 -4.79
CA SER A 80 6.64 12.70 -4.42
C SER A 80 7.05 11.28 -3.99
N PRO A 81 7.98 11.15 -3.00
CA PRO A 81 8.40 9.84 -2.50
C PRO A 81 7.30 9.17 -1.67
N GLY A 82 7.44 7.87 -1.44
CA GLY A 82 6.50 7.08 -0.63
C GLY A 82 5.31 6.53 -1.42
N GLY A 83 4.25 6.19 -0.69
CA GLY A 83 3.08 5.52 -1.25
C GLY A 83 3.30 4.04 -1.55
N TRP A 84 2.29 3.41 -2.10
CA TRP A 84 2.32 2.00 -2.47
C TRP A 84 2.35 1.80 -3.98
N TYR A 85 3.11 0.82 -4.43
CA TYR A 85 2.97 0.29 -5.79
C TYR A 85 1.58 -0.32 -5.98
N ASP A 86 0.99 -0.10 -7.14
CA ASP A 86 -0.32 -0.64 -7.48
C ASP A 86 -0.24 -2.14 -7.83
N ALA A 87 0.69 -2.48 -8.72
CA ALA A 87 0.87 -3.83 -9.24
C ALA A 87 2.32 -4.07 -9.71
N GLY A 88 2.54 -5.05 -10.56
CA GLY A 88 3.85 -5.36 -11.13
C GLY A 88 4.41 -4.32 -12.11
N ASP A 89 3.67 -3.28 -12.41
CA ASP A 89 4.12 -2.12 -13.16
C ASP A 89 4.89 -1.09 -12.30
N PHE A 90 4.87 -1.26 -10.97
CA PHE A 90 5.51 -0.40 -9.98
C PHE A 90 5.15 1.08 -10.08
N ASN A 91 3.97 1.39 -10.60
CA ASN A 91 3.43 2.73 -10.64
C ASN A 91 2.51 3.00 -9.43
N LYS A 92 2.18 4.28 -9.22
CA LYS A 92 1.32 4.71 -8.11
C LYS A 92 0.12 5.47 -8.65
N TYR A 93 -1.07 5.08 -8.19
CA TYR A 93 -2.35 5.64 -8.65
C TYR A 93 -3.16 6.13 -7.46
N VAL A 94 -3.61 7.38 -7.53
CA VAL A 94 -4.31 8.03 -6.41
C VAL A 94 -5.63 7.32 -6.08
N VAL A 95 -6.43 6.96 -7.07
CA VAL A 95 -7.76 6.36 -6.83
C VAL A 95 -7.67 4.98 -6.18
N PRO A 96 -6.89 3.99 -6.67
CA PRO A 96 -6.75 2.69 -6.01
C PRO A 96 -6.16 2.80 -4.59
N ILE A 97 -5.13 3.64 -4.41
CA ILE A 97 -4.51 3.86 -3.10
C ILE A 97 -5.52 4.46 -2.12
N SER A 98 -6.27 5.47 -2.52
CA SER A 98 -7.31 6.08 -1.68
C SER A 98 -8.41 5.09 -1.32
N SER A 99 -8.81 4.20 -2.24
CA SER A 99 -9.76 3.13 -1.97
C SER A 99 -9.23 2.15 -0.93
N SER A 100 -7.96 1.74 -1.05
CA SER A 100 -7.33 0.83 -0.09
C SER A 100 -7.25 1.44 1.31
N ILE A 101 -6.83 2.70 1.42
CA ILE A 101 -6.83 3.46 2.67
C ILE A 101 -8.23 3.49 3.29
N ASN A 102 -9.25 3.82 2.50
CA ASN A 102 -10.63 3.87 3.00
C ASN A 102 -11.09 2.54 3.58
N HIS A 103 -10.81 1.42 2.92
CA HIS A 103 -11.16 0.08 3.43
C HIS A 103 -10.45 -0.25 4.75
N MET A 104 -9.16 0.08 4.86
CA MET A 104 -8.38 -0.17 6.06
C MET A 104 -8.84 0.71 7.23
N LEU A 105 -9.10 1.99 6.98
CA LEU A 105 -9.65 2.90 8.00
C LEU A 105 -11.06 2.49 8.43
N PHE A 106 -11.92 2.09 7.50
CA PHE A 106 -13.25 1.58 7.81
C PHE A 106 -13.18 0.30 8.67
N ALA A 107 -12.23 -0.59 8.37
CA ALA A 107 -12.02 -1.78 9.20
C ALA A 107 -11.57 -1.40 10.62
N TYR A 108 -10.63 -0.46 10.74
CA TYR A 108 -10.18 0.03 12.04
C TYR A 108 -11.31 0.68 12.85
N GLU A 109 -12.10 1.56 12.24
CA GLU A 109 -13.24 2.22 12.90
C GLU A 109 -14.27 1.22 13.45
N ASN A 110 -14.50 0.12 12.74
CA ASN A 110 -15.47 -0.90 13.17
C ASN A 110 -14.89 -1.91 14.18
N PHE A 111 -13.59 -2.14 14.18
CA PHE A 111 -12.93 -3.15 15.02
C PHE A 111 -11.65 -2.62 15.70
N PRO A 112 -11.66 -1.48 16.38
CA PRO A 112 -10.44 -0.84 16.88
C PRO A 112 -9.65 -1.75 17.82
N SER A 113 -10.29 -2.38 18.81
CA SER A 113 -9.60 -3.24 19.77
C SER A 113 -8.92 -4.45 19.15
N PHE A 114 -9.40 -4.92 17.99
CA PHE A 114 -8.74 -5.99 17.26
C PHE A 114 -7.41 -5.50 16.67
N PHE A 115 -7.42 -4.34 16.00
CA PHE A 115 -6.24 -3.80 15.35
C PHE A 115 -5.23 -3.19 16.34
N GLU A 116 -5.68 -2.63 17.46
CA GLU A 116 -4.82 -2.15 18.55
C GLU A 116 -3.93 -3.26 19.14
N SER A 117 -4.41 -4.50 19.12
CA SER A 117 -3.67 -5.67 19.61
C SER A 117 -2.82 -6.36 18.55
N GLN A 118 -2.94 -5.95 17.27
CA GLN A 118 -2.26 -6.59 16.17
C GLN A 118 -0.85 -6.02 15.97
N ASN A 119 0.14 -6.92 15.85
CA ASN A 119 1.50 -6.56 15.47
C ASN A 119 1.79 -7.14 14.08
N LEU A 120 2.10 -6.28 13.11
CA LEU A 120 2.41 -6.65 11.73
C LEU A 120 3.91 -6.85 11.49
N ASN A 121 4.75 -6.56 12.49
CA ASN A 121 6.20 -6.54 12.33
C ASN A 121 6.64 -5.63 11.16
N ILE A 122 6.21 -4.37 11.20
CA ILE A 122 6.68 -3.29 10.33
C ILE A 122 7.63 -2.37 11.13
N PRO A 123 8.40 -1.49 10.50
CA PRO A 123 9.33 -0.60 11.21
C PRO A 123 8.70 0.20 12.36
N GLU A 124 7.42 0.52 12.23
CA GLU A 124 6.65 1.31 13.19
C GLU A 124 6.03 0.49 14.33
N SER A 125 6.04 -0.85 14.29
CA SER A 125 5.30 -1.74 15.23
C SER A 125 5.64 -1.56 16.71
N ASN A 126 6.68 -0.81 17.05
CA ASN A 126 7.06 -0.55 18.45
C ASN A 126 6.69 0.86 18.95
N ASN A 127 5.91 1.60 18.19
CA ASN A 127 5.34 2.88 18.64
C ASN A 127 3.99 2.66 19.38
N SER A 128 3.30 3.71 19.73
CA SER A 128 1.99 3.63 20.42
C SER A 128 0.80 3.72 19.45
N ILE A 129 1.03 3.64 18.16
CA ILE A 129 0.03 3.73 17.11
C ILE A 129 -0.23 2.32 16.57
N PRO A 130 -1.48 1.90 16.35
CA PRO A 130 -1.78 0.63 15.69
C PRO A 130 -1.16 0.54 14.30
N ASP A 131 -0.51 -0.57 14.00
CA ASP A 131 0.24 -0.78 12.74
C ASP A 131 -0.60 -0.52 11.48
N ILE A 132 -1.91 -0.80 11.51
CA ILE A 132 -2.81 -0.50 10.40
C ILE A 132 -2.89 1.01 10.12
N LEU A 133 -2.80 1.85 11.15
CA LEU A 133 -2.82 3.32 10.99
C LEU A 133 -1.46 3.83 10.51
N ASP A 134 -0.36 3.25 10.98
CA ASP A 134 0.98 3.58 10.47
C ASP A 134 1.11 3.23 8.97
N GLU A 135 0.58 2.08 8.57
CA GLU A 135 0.59 1.69 7.15
C GLU A 135 -0.27 2.63 6.30
N ASN A 136 -1.45 3.02 6.79
CA ASN A 136 -2.29 4.02 6.13
C ASN A 136 -1.59 5.37 6.02
N ARG A 137 -0.92 5.82 7.08
CA ARG A 137 -0.19 7.08 7.11
C ARG A 137 0.89 7.12 6.04
N TYR A 138 1.62 6.01 5.83
CA TYR A 138 2.64 5.94 4.79
C TYR A 138 2.09 6.29 3.39
N ALA A 139 0.90 5.83 3.07
CA ALA A 139 0.25 6.13 1.80
C ALA A 139 -0.41 7.53 1.79
N LEU A 140 -0.98 7.98 2.91
CA LEU A 140 -1.56 9.32 3.03
C LEU A 140 -0.50 10.41 2.85
N ASP A 141 0.69 10.24 3.43
CA ASP A 141 1.79 11.18 3.27
C ASP A 141 2.18 11.34 1.78
N TRP A 142 2.15 10.25 1.01
CA TRP A 142 2.33 10.34 -0.44
C TRP A 142 1.16 11.05 -1.14
N LEU A 143 -0.09 10.77 -0.78
CA LEU A 143 -1.25 11.45 -1.39
C LEU A 143 -1.17 12.97 -1.24
N LEU A 144 -0.66 13.47 -0.10
CA LEU A 144 -0.46 14.89 0.11
C LEU A 144 0.55 15.50 -0.87
N THR A 145 1.55 14.73 -1.32
CA THR A 145 2.51 15.21 -2.33
C THR A 145 1.89 15.31 -3.73
N MET A 146 0.80 14.59 -3.97
CA MET A 146 0.08 14.58 -5.25
C MET A 146 -0.91 15.74 -5.39
N GLN A 147 -1.10 16.55 -4.36
CA GLN A 147 -1.94 17.74 -4.40
C GLN A 147 -1.12 18.99 -4.78
N ASP A 148 -1.62 19.76 -5.73
CA ASP A 148 -1.13 21.12 -5.98
C ASP A 148 -1.70 22.07 -4.93
N THR A 149 -0.84 22.60 -4.06
CA THR A 149 -1.25 23.45 -2.96
C THR A 149 -1.73 24.83 -3.40
N SER A 150 -1.51 25.22 -4.65
CA SER A 150 -1.94 26.53 -5.18
C SER A 150 -3.40 26.56 -5.60
N ASP A 151 -3.94 25.44 -6.08
CA ASP A 151 -5.32 25.35 -6.56
C ASP A 151 -6.12 24.17 -5.96
N GLY A 152 -5.45 23.29 -5.19
CA GLY A 152 -6.05 22.13 -4.56
C GLY A 152 -6.26 20.94 -5.51
N GLY A 153 -5.88 21.06 -6.77
CA GLY A 153 -5.97 19.99 -7.76
C GLY A 153 -5.09 18.80 -7.39
N VAL A 154 -5.55 17.59 -7.67
CA VAL A 154 -4.82 16.35 -7.34
C VAL A 154 -4.42 15.64 -8.62
N TYR A 155 -3.14 15.29 -8.75
CA TYR A 155 -2.66 14.48 -9.85
C TYR A 155 -3.24 13.06 -9.78
N HIS A 156 -3.61 12.53 -10.94
CA HIS A 156 -4.25 11.21 -11.01
C HIS A 156 -3.30 10.06 -10.68
N LYS A 157 -2.03 10.16 -11.11
CA LYS A 157 -1.05 9.10 -11.01
C LYS A 157 0.39 9.61 -11.09
N LEU A 158 1.32 8.79 -10.60
CA LEU A 158 2.75 8.89 -10.84
C LEU A 158 3.18 7.60 -11.53
N THR A 159 3.62 7.71 -12.79
CA THR A 159 3.94 6.55 -13.62
C THR A 159 5.18 6.81 -14.47
N HIS A 160 5.84 5.75 -14.91
CA HIS A 160 6.84 5.85 -15.97
C HIS A 160 6.22 6.40 -17.27
N ALA A 161 7.04 7.01 -18.11
CA ALA A 161 6.64 7.41 -19.46
C ALA A 161 6.21 6.20 -20.31
N ASN A 162 6.91 5.08 -20.13
CA ASN A 162 6.57 3.79 -20.74
C ASN A 162 6.44 2.74 -19.63
N PHE A 163 5.44 1.87 -19.71
CA PHE A 163 5.26 0.79 -18.75
C PHE A 163 6.44 -0.18 -18.80
N SER A 164 7.03 -0.45 -17.62
CA SER A 164 8.06 -1.46 -17.46
C SER A 164 7.45 -2.86 -17.49
N SER A 165 8.22 -3.84 -17.95
CA SER A 165 7.91 -5.25 -17.69
C SER A 165 8.02 -5.56 -16.19
N THR A 166 7.55 -6.74 -15.77
CA THR A 166 7.69 -7.19 -14.37
C THR A 166 9.17 -7.36 -14.02
N ILE A 167 9.71 -6.41 -13.27
CA ILE A 167 11.10 -6.36 -12.77
C ILE A 167 11.10 -5.91 -11.32
N MET A 168 12.24 -6.09 -10.63
CA MET A 168 12.38 -5.56 -9.28
C MET A 168 12.35 -4.03 -9.27
N PRO A 169 11.70 -3.38 -8.29
CA PRO A 169 11.63 -1.91 -8.21
C PRO A 169 12.98 -1.21 -8.32
N SER A 170 14.02 -1.78 -7.70
CA SER A 170 15.39 -1.24 -7.76
C SER A 170 16.06 -1.32 -9.15
N LYS A 171 15.44 -2.02 -10.09
CA LYS A 171 15.93 -2.18 -11.47
C LYS A 171 15.04 -1.51 -12.51
N ALA A 172 13.90 -0.95 -12.08
CA ALA A 172 13.04 -0.18 -12.96
C ALA A 172 13.75 1.13 -13.33
N THR A 173 13.81 1.43 -14.62
CA THR A 173 14.37 2.68 -15.15
C THR A 173 13.24 3.53 -15.71
N ASN A 174 13.27 4.81 -15.41
CA ASN A 174 12.32 5.81 -15.94
C ASN A 174 12.54 6.06 -17.43
#